data_651e324d4d7b068fa8bbf9090f085725
#
_entry.id   651e324d4d7b068fa8bbf9090f085725
#
_cell.length_a   1.000
_cell.length_b   1.000
_cell.length_c   1.000
_cell.angle_alpha   90.00
_cell.angle_beta   90.00
_cell.angle_gamma   90.00
#
_symmetry.space_group_name_H-M   'P 1'
#
loop_
_entity.id
_entity.type
_entity.pdbx_description
1 polymer ?
#
loop_
_entity_poly.entity_id
_entity_poly.type
_entity_poly.pdbx_seq_one_letter_code
_entity_poly.pdbx_strand_id
1 'polypeptide(L)'
;LIAKEAEFFSFGTNDLTQMTFGFSRDDAAKFLTSYYDSKIYEQDPFAKLDQTGVGQLVKIAAEKGRETRPDIHLGICGEHGGDPSSIEFCHNVGLDYVSCSPFRVPLARLAAAQAQVKNPRK
;
A
#
# COMPACT_ATOMS: atom_id res chain seq x y z
N LEU A 1 15.27 -13.10 5.17
CA LEU A 1 16.49 -12.69 5.91
C LEU A 1 16.22 -11.50 6.83
N ILE A 2 15.66 -10.37 6.31
CA ILE A 2 15.45 -9.14 7.10
C ILE A 2 14.55 -9.39 8.31
N ALA A 3 13.49 -10.18 8.19
CA ALA A 3 12.56 -10.47 9.29
C ALA A 3 13.18 -11.25 10.47
N LYS A 4 14.40 -11.78 10.32
CA LYS A 4 15.13 -12.39 11.44
C LYS A 4 15.61 -11.34 12.44
N GLU A 5 15.92 -10.16 11.95
CA GLU A 5 16.50 -9.06 12.72
C GLU A 5 15.48 -7.95 13.02
N ALA A 6 14.51 -7.73 12.09
CA ALA A 6 13.54 -6.66 12.19
C ALA A 6 12.31 -7.07 13.02
N GLU A 7 11.85 -6.17 13.88
CA GLU A 7 10.61 -6.32 14.66
C GLU A 7 9.39 -5.82 13.91
N PHE A 8 9.59 -4.95 12.90
CA PHE A 8 8.52 -4.42 12.06
C PHE A 8 8.99 -4.17 10.63
N PHE A 9 8.04 -4.15 9.68
CA PHE A 9 8.22 -3.61 8.35
C PHE A 9 7.30 -2.41 8.14
N SER A 10 7.84 -1.34 7.57
CA SER A 10 7.06 -0.21 7.07
C SER A 10 7.31 -0.08 5.58
N PHE A 11 6.33 -0.48 4.76
CA PHE A 11 6.47 -0.46 3.31
C PHE A 11 6.33 0.96 2.78
N GLY A 12 7.40 1.51 2.19
CA GLY A 12 7.39 2.76 1.44
C GLY A 12 6.71 2.56 0.10
N THR A 13 5.38 2.60 0.06
CA THR A 13 4.62 2.23 -1.14
C THR A 13 4.83 3.17 -2.31
N ASN A 14 5.18 4.44 -2.09
CA ASN A 14 5.57 5.35 -3.17
C ASN A 14 6.86 4.88 -3.85
N ASP A 15 7.89 4.54 -3.06
CA ASP A 15 9.17 4.05 -3.58
C ASP A 15 9.00 2.69 -4.26
N LEU A 16 8.21 1.81 -3.67
CA LEU A 16 7.90 0.52 -4.26
C LEU A 16 7.18 0.66 -5.61
N THR A 17 6.27 1.64 -5.73
CA THR A 17 5.59 1.98 -6.98
C THR A 17 6.60 2.45 -8.03
N GLN A 18 7.49 3.40 -7.66
CA GLN A 18 8.55 3.86 -8.56
C GLN A 18 9.43 2.72 -9.07
N MET A 19 9.88 1.86 -8.18
CA MET A 19 10.73 0.73 -8.53
C MET A 19 10.00 -0.33 -9.39
N THR A 20 8.72 -0.56 -9.13
CA THR A 20 7.92 -1.55 -9.86
C THR A 20 7.63 -1.09 -11.28
N PHE A 21 7.23 0.19 -11.44
CA PHE A 21 6.93 0.76 -12.75
C PHE A 21 8.18 1.27 -13.50
N GLY A 22 9.29 1.44 -12.82
CA GLY A 22 10.55 1.91 -13.41
C GLY A 22 10.55 3.37 -13.78
N PHE A 23 9.79 4.24 -13.10
CA PHE A 23 9.80 5.68 -13.32
C PHE A 23 9.79 6.48 -12.01
N SER A 24 10.36 7.69 -12.06
CA SER A 24 10.36 8.62 -10.94
C SER A 24 9.00 9.30 -10.78
N ARG A 25 8.54 9.45 -9.55
CA ARG A 25 7.36 10.24 -9.19
C ARG A 25 7.48 11.69 -9.68
N ASP A 26 8.66 12.29 -9.57
CA ASP A 26 8.91 13.68 -9.95
C ASP A 26 8.84 13.89 -11.47
N ASP A 27 9.18 12.86 -12.25
CA ASP A 27 9.14 12.89 -13.71
C ASP A 27 7.82 12.40 -14.30
N ALA A 28 7.01 11.69 -13.52
CA ALA A 28 5.81 11.02 -14.00
C ALA A 28 4.78 11.97 -14.60
N ALA A 29 4.65 13.20 -14.12
CA ALA A 29 3.73 14.19 -14.66
C ALA A 29 3.95 14.48 -16.15
N LYS A 30 5.17 14.26 -16.67
CA LYS A 30 5.51 14.52 -18.08
C LYS A 30 4.78 13.57 -19.05
N PHE A 31 4.42 12.38 -18.62
CA PHE A 31 3.81 11.35 -19.48
C PHE A 31 2.51 10.76 -18.93
N LEU A 32 2.23 10.84 -17.63
CA LEU A 32 1.02 10.26 -17.04
C LEU A 32 -0.26 10.88 -17.61
N THR A 33 -0.26 12.16 -17.97
CA THR A 33 -1.41 12.80 -18.64
C THR A 33 -1.78 12.05 -19.92
N SER A 34 -0.79 11.73 -20.75
CA SER A 34 -1.03 10.96 -21.99
C SER A 34 -1.53 9.53 -21.69
N TYR A 35 -1.11 8.94 -20.58
CA TYR A 35 -1.58 7.61 -20.16
C TYR A 35 -3.03 7.64 -19.68
N TYR A 36 -3.46 8.72 -19.01
CA TYR A 36 -4.87 8.90 -18.63
C TYR A 36 -5.75 9.16 -19.86
N ASP A 37 -5.31 10.02 -20.77
CA ASP A 37 -6.03 10.34 -22.01
C ASP A 37 -6.20 9.08 -22.90
N SER A 38 -5.18 8.23 -22.91
CA SER A 38 -5.20 6.95 -23.65
C SER A 38 -5.85 5.80 -22.86
N LYS A 39 -6.37 6.06 -21.66
CA LYS A 39 -6.99 5.06 -20.77
C LYS A 39 -6.08 3.88 -20.44
N ILE A 40 -4.75 4.08 -20.42
CA ILE A 40 -3.77 3.09 -19.97
C ILE A 40 -3.82 2.98 -18.45
N TYR A 41 -3.92 4.13 -17.75
CA TYR A 41 -4.18 4.20 -16.33
C TYR A 41 -5.52 4.90 -16.09
N GLU A 42 -6.31 4.33 -15.18
CA GLU A 42 -7.56 4.94 -14.72
C GLU A 42 -7.32 6.01 -13.67
N GLN A 43 -6.26 5.85 -12.88
CA GLN A 43 -5.94 6.71 -11.74
C GLN A 43 -4.43 6.81 -11.54
N ASP A 44 -4.01 7.84 -10.80
CA ASP A 44 -2.62 8.03 -10.40
C ASP A 44 -2.14 6.86 -9.52
N PRO A 45 -1.09 6.11 -9.95
CA PRO A 45 -0.56 4.98 -9.20
C PRO A 45 0.11 5.39 -7.89
N PHE A 46 0.39 6.68 -7.68
CA PHE A 46 0.88 7.21 -6.40
C PHE A 46 -0.24 7.62 -5.44
N ALA A 47 -1.44 7.88 -5.94
CA ALA A 47 -2.60 8.17 -5.10
C ALA A 47 -3.36 6.91 -4.69
N LYS A 48 -3.49 5.95 -5.60
CA LYS A 48 -4.15 4.66 -5.38
C LYS A 48 -3.18 3.52 -5.68
N LEU A 49 -3.05 2.59 -4.74
CA LEU A 49 -2.14 1.46 -4.87
C LEU A 49 -2.54 0.56 -6.05
N ASP A 50 -1.59 0.29 -6.93
CA ASP A 50 -1.71 -0.81 -7.90
C ASP A 50 -1.67 -2.15 -7.14
N GLN A 51 -2.85 -2.73 -6.97
CA GLN A 51 -3.02 -3.93 -6.16
C GLN A 51 -2.53 -5.20 -6.89
N THR A 52 -2.49 -5.17 -8.23
CA THR A 52 -2.11 -6.32 -9.05
C THR A 52 -0.61 -6.46 -9.27
N GLY A 53 0.12 -5.36 -9.35
CA GLY A 53 1.58 -5.33 -9.46
C GLY A 53 2.25 -5.06 -8.11
N VAL A 54 2.23 -3.80 -7.69
CA VAL A 54 2.86 -3.36 -6.42
C VAL A 54 2.29 -4.12 -5.22
N GLY A 55 0.99 -4.33 -5.20
CA GLY A 55 0.31 -5.06 -4.13
C GLY A 55 0.78 -6.49 -3.98
N GLN A 56 1.12 -7.19 -5.07
CA GLN A 56 1.70 -8.54 -4.98
C GLN A 56 3.02 -8.55 -4.22
N LEU A 57 3.88 -7.54 -4.43
CA LEU A 57 5.15 -7.45 -3.72
C LEU A 57 4.96 -7.20 -2.23
N VAL A 58 4.00 -6.34 -1.87
CA VAL A 58 3.62 -6.13 -0.46
C VAL A 58 3.11 -7.42 0.16
N LYS A 59 2.24 -8.15 -0.54
CA LYS A 59 1.70 -9.44 -0.09
C LYS A 59 2.81 -10.47 0.14
N ILE A 60 3.71 -10.67 -0.83
CA ILE A 60 4.85 -11.58 -0.73
C ILE A 60 5.72 -11.22 0.48
N ALA A 61 6.01 -9.93 0.68
CA ALA A 61 6.83 -9.48 1.80
C ALA A 61 6.13 -9.70 3.15
N ALA A 62 4.82 -9.47 3.23
CA ALA A 62 4.03 -9.71 4.44
C ALA A 62 3.98 -11.21 4.79
N GLU A 63 3.69 -12.08 3.83
CA GLU A 63 3.64 -13.53 4.02
C GLU A 63 5.01 -14.06 4.48
N LYS A 64 6.08 -13.75 3.75
CA LYS A 64 7.44 -14.20 4.09
C LYS A 64 7.97 -13.59 5.39
N GLY A 65 7.56 -12.38 5.71
CA GLY A 65 7.86 -11.74 6.98
C GLY A 65 7.27 -12.54 8.14
N ARG A 66 5.99 -12.89 8.07
CA ARG A 66 5.29 -13.66 9.11
C ARG A 66 5.67 -15.14 9.17
N GLU A 67 6.03 -15.75 8.06
CA GLU A 67 6.63 -17.09 8.07
C GLU A 67 7.91 -17.14 8.93
N THR A 68 8.69 -16.07 8.91
CA THR A 68 9.97 -15.99 9.64
C THR A 68 9.78 -15.47 11.07
N ARG A 69 8.90 -14.50 11.26
CA ARG A 69 8.55 -13.88 12.54
C ARG A 69 7.04 -13.67 12.60
N PRO A 70 6.30 -14.59 13.25
CA PRO A 70 4.83 -14.54 13.29
C PRO A 70 4.24 -13.28 13.90
N ASP A 71 4.96 -12.65 14.82
CA ASP A 71 4.61 -11.43 15.55
C ASP A 71 5.15 -10.14 14.92
N ILE A 72 5.74 -10.21 13.71
CA ILE A 72 6.26 -9.03 13.04
C ILE A 72 5.15 -8.00 12.79
N HIS A 73 5.41 -6.75 13.15
CA HIS A 73 4.47 -5.66 12.96
C HIS A 73 4.60 -5.07 11.55
N LEU A 74 3.51 -5.07 10.79
CA LEU A 74 3.52 -4.72 9.36
C LEU A 74 2.64 -3.51 9.08
N GLY A 75 3.16 -2.56 8.31
CA GLY A 75 2.39 -1.40 7.91
C GLY A 75 2.91 -0.74 6.64
N ILE A 76 2.19 0.28 6.18
CA ILE A 76 2.61 1.12 5.06
C ILE A 76 2.82 2.57 5.50
N CYS A 77 3.73 3.23 4.82
CA CYS A 77 3.85 4.69 4.80
C CYS A 77 3.83 5.16 3.35
N GLY A 78 3.23 6.31 3.11
CA GLY A 78 3.05 6.89 1.78
C GLY A 78 1.61 7.36 1.55
N GLU A 79 1.36 7.93 0.38
CA GLU A 79 0.06 8.52 0.04
C GLU A 79 -1.09 7.48 0.04
N HIS A 80 -0.79 6.23 -0.27
CA HIS A 80 -1.74 5.13 -0.31
C HIS A 80 -2.42 4.86 1.04
N GLY A 81 -1.78 5.20 2.16
CA GLY A 81 -2.36 5.08 3.49
C GLY A 81 -3.57 5.97 3.75
N GLY A 82 -3.85 6.92 2.87
CA GLY A 82 -5.05 7.77 2.92
C GLY A 82 -6.13 7.40 1.88
N ASP A 83 -5.89 6.39 1.04
CA ASP A 83 -6.87 5.94 0.03
C ASP A 83 -7.69 4.74 0.55
N PRO A 84 -9.04 4.82 0.53
CA PRO A 84 -9.89 3.75 1.06
C PRO A 84 -9.67 2.38 0.44
N SER A 85 -9.47 2.30 -0.88
CA SER A 85 -9.27 1.01 -1.56
C SER A 85 -7.92 0.38 -1.21
N SER A 86 -6.89 1.21 -1.05
CA SER A 86 -5.57 0.78 -0.61
C SER A 86 -5.59 0.29 0.85
N ILE A 87 -6.37 0.96 1.70
CA ILE A 87 -6.57 0.55 3.11
C ILE A 87 -7.31 -0.79 3.18
N GLU A 88 -8.36 -0.99 2.38
CA GLU A 88 -9.05 -2.28 2.28
C GLU A 88 -8.10 -3.40 1.82
N PHE A 89 -7.25 -3.11 0.85
CA PHE A 89 -6.19 -4.05 0.43
C PHE A 89 -5.23 -4.37 1.58
N CYS A 90 -4.73 -3.36 2.29
CA CYS A 90 -3.83 -3.55 3.45
C CYS A 90 -4.49 -4.42 4.52
N HIS A 91 -5.78 -4.19 4.80
CA HIS A 91 -6.57 -5.03 5.69
C HIS A 91 -6.58 -6.49 5.22
N ASN A 92 -6.89 -6.73 3.95
CA ASN A 92 -7.00 -8.08 3.39
C ASN A 92 -5.66 -8.85 3.36
N VAL A 93 -4.55 -8.13 3.17
CA VAL A 93 -3.19 -8.70 3.24
C VAL A 93 -2.74 -8.96 4.69
N GLY A 94 -3.44 -8.40 5.66
CA GLY A 94 -3.15 -8.61 7.07
C GLY A 94 -2.13 -7.63 7.65
N LEU A 95 -2.00 -6.41 7.10
CA LEU A 95 -1.17 -5.38 7.71
C LEU A 95 -1.80 -4.85 9.00
N ASP A 96 -0.97 -4.40 9.92
CA ASP A 96 -1.40 -3.97 11.26
C ASP A 96 -1.75 -2.48 11.31
N TYR A 97 -1.09 -1.66 10.47
CA TYR A 97 -1.34 -0.22 10.43
C TYR A 97 -1.12 0.39 9.06
N VAL A 98 -1.67 1.58 8.88
CA VAL A 98 -1.36 2.50 7.78
C VAL A 98 -0.98 3.86 8.35
N SER A 99 0.00 4.53 7.76
CA SER A 99 0.29 5.93 8.02
C SER A 99 -0.34 6.79 6.94
N CYS A 100 -0.89 7.93 7.33
CA CYS A 100 -1.45 8.91 6.40
C CYS A 100 -1.26 10.33 6.95
N SER A 101 -1.50 11.33 6.10
CA SER A 101 -1.51 12.73 6.55
C SER A 101 -2.60 12.96 7.61
N PRO A 102 -2.41 13.88 8.56
CA PRO A 102 -3.36 14.13 9.64
C PRO A 102 -4.79 14.38 9.17
N PHE A 103 -4.95 15.09 8.06
CA PHE A 103 -6.27 15.40 7.48
C PHE A 103 -7.01 14.18 6.93
N ARG A 104 -6.30 13.11 6.61
CA ARG A 104 -6.87 11.84 6.10
C ARG A 104 -7.17 10.83 7.19
N VAL A 105 -6.78 11.06 8.43
CA VAL A 105 -6.99 10.12 9.55
C VAL A 105 -8.45 9.75 9.73
N PRO A 106 -9.44 10.67 9.72
CA PRO A 106 -10.84 10.30 9.85
C PRO A 106 -11.32 9.38 8.73
N LEU A 107 -10.91 9.66 7.48
CA LEU A 107 -11.23 8.82 6.32
C LEU A 107 -10.57 7.44 6.42
N ALA A 108 -9.30 7.40 6.80
CA ALA A 108 -8.56 6.15 6.96
C ALA A 108 -9.18 5.24 8.04
N ARG A 109 -9.58 5.82 9.16
CA ARG A 109 -10.27 5.07 10.23
C ARG A 109 -11.61 4.51 9.76
N LEU A 110 -12.40 5.30 9.03
CA LEU A 110 -13.66 4.84 8.46
C LEU A 110 -13.43 3.69 7.45
N ALA A 111 -12.47 3.84 6.54
CA ALA A 111 -12.13 2.82 5.56
C ALA A 111 -11.67 1.51 6.23
N ALA A 112 -10.84 1.61 7.27
CA ALA A 112 -10.41 0.43 8.04
C ALA A 112 -11.58 -0.26 8.75
N ALA A 113 -12.49 0.50 9.34
CA ALA A 113 -13.70 -0.04 9.96
C ALA A 113 -14.61 -0.73 8.92
N GLN A 114 -14.81 -0.13 7.76
CA GLN A 114 -15.58 -0.73 6.66
C GLN A 114 -14.92 -2.03 6.15
N ALA A 115 -13.60 -2.06 6.02
CA ALA A 115 -12.86 -3.25 5.63
C ALA A 115 -13.05 -4.39 6.66
N GLN A 116 -12.99 -4.07 7.96
CA GLN A 116 -13.24 -5.03 9.04
C GLN A 116 -14.68 -5.58 9.02
N VAL A 117 -15.68 -4.74 8.69
CA VAL A 117 -17.09 -5.19 8.58
C VAL A 117 -17.27 -6.12 7.38
N LYS A 118 -16.63 -5.81 6.23
CA LYS A 118 -16.70 -6.64 5.02
C LYS A 118 -15.98 -7.97 5.17
N ASN A 119 -14.77 -7.94 5.74
CA ASN A 119 -13.89 -9.09 5.91
C ASN A 119 -13.34 -9.12 7.34
N PRO A 120 -14.13 -9.61 8.32
CA PRO A 120 -13.71 -9.62 9.71
C PRO A 120 -12.42 -10.41 9.91
N ARG A 121 -11.43 -9.80 10.56
CA ARG A 121 -10.26 -10.51 11.08
C ARG A 121 -10.59 -11.07 12.46
N LYS A 122 -10.09 -12.25 12.72
CA LYS A 122 -10.14 -12.89 14.05
C LYS A 122 -9.11 -12.28 14.98
#